data_2b4c72282a97d309cea32d5eebdfba5c
#
_entry.id   2b4c72282a97d309cea32d5eebdfba5c
#
_cell.length_a   1.000
_cell.length_b   1.000
_cell.length_c   1.000
_cell.angle_alpha   90.00
_cell.angle_beta   90.00
_cell.angle_gamma   90.00
#
_symmetry.space_group_name_H-M   'P 1'
#
loop_
_entity.id
_entity.type
_entity.pdbx_description
1 polymer ?
#
loop_
_entity_poly.entity_id
_entity_poly.type
_entity_poly.pdbx_seq_one_letter_code
_entity_poly.pdbx_strand_id
1 'polypeptide(L)'
;MRNFSFAKQIVQTLVKAGFTTYFAGGWVRDYLMNHLSDDIDIATEAPVDAIQKLFPKTIPVGLAFGIVIVVIEGHQFEVATF
;
A
#
# COMPACT_ATOMS: atom_id res chain seq x y z
N MET A 1 2.00 -0.20 16.50
CA MET A 1 1.35 0.14 15.23
C MET A 1 2.06 1.33 14.61
N ARG A 2 2.26 1.32 13.31
CA ARG A 2 2.82 2.46 12.62
C ARG A 2 1.88 3.65 12.68
N ASN A 3 2.37 4.83 12.35
CA ASN A 3 1.59 6.05 12.45
C ASN A 3 0.33 5.97 11.58
N PHE A 4 -0.82 5.85 12.21
CA PHE A 4 -2.09 5.67 11.52
C PHE A 4 -2.46 6.87 10.65
N SER A 5 -2.07 8.08 11.07
CA SER A 5 -2.44 9.26 10.30
C SER A 5 -1.72 9.30 8.95
N PHE A 6 -0.49 8.82 8.88
CA PHE A 6 0.22 8.71 7.60
C PHE A 6 -0.38 7.61 6.72
N ALA A 7 -0.72 6.47 7.33
CA ALA A 7 -1.40 5.40 6.58
C ALA A 7 -2.73 5.90 6.02
N LYS A 8 -3.46 6.68 6.79
CA LYS A 8 -4.72 7.27 6.35
C LYS A 8 -4.51 8.22 5.18
N GLN A 9 -3.44 9.01 5.19
CA GLN A 9 -3.10 9.87 4.06
C GLN A 9 -2.90 9.07 2.78
N ILE A 10 -2.21 7.95 2.88
CA ILE A 10 -1.96 7.08 1.72
C ILE A 10 -3.28 6.58 1.16
N VAL A 11 -4.15 6.06 2.02
CA VAL A 11 -5.46 5.56 1.59
C VAL A 11 -6.28 6.68 0.94
N GLN A 12 -6.31 7.85 1.57
CA GLN A 12 -7.09 8.98 1.03
C GLN A 12 -6.56 9.45 -0.33
N THR A 13 -5.25 9.49 -0.50
CA THR A 13 -4.65 9.88 -1.76
C THR A 13 -5.04 8.92 -2.88
N LEU A 14 -5.00 7.62 -2.61
CA LEU A 14 -5.36 6.61 -3.59
C LEU A 14 -6.85 6.64 -3.92
N VAL A 15 -7.69 6.80 -2.91
CA VAL A 15 -9.14 6.87 -3.10
C VAL A 15 -9.51 8.11 -3.92
N LYS A 16 -8.89 9.25 -3.64
CA LYS A 16 -9.14 10.47 -4.40
C LYS A 16 -8.70 10.35 -5.85
N ALA A 17 -7.70 9.52 -6.12
CA ALA A 17 -7.26 9.26 -7.48
C ALA A 17 -8.18 8.29 -8.23
N GLY A 18 -9.20 7.77 -7.57
CA GLY A 18 -10.18 6.89 -8.19
C GLY A 18 -9.93 5.40 -7.98
N PHE A 19 -9.03 5.03 -7.07
CA PHE A 19 -8.69 3.63 -6.85
C PHE A 19 -9.28 3.11 -5.54
N THR A 20 -9.94 1.96 -5.60
CA THR A 20 -10.43 1.28 -4.41
C THR A 20 -9.24 0.91 -3.54
N THR A 21 -9.29 1.28 -2.26
CA THR A 21 -8.16 1.13 -1.36
C THR A 21 -8.67 0.81 0.04
N TYR A 22 -8.00 -0.14 0.71
CA TYR A 22 -8.36 -0.57 2.05
C TYR A 22 -7.13 -0.63 2.94
N PHE A 23 -7.34 -0.40 4.25
CA PHE A 23 -6.35 -0.84 5.21
C PHE A 23 -6.33 -2.37 5.20
N ALA A 24 -5.15 -2.97 5.31
CA ALA A 24 -5.03 -4.41 5.31
C ALA A 24 -5.60 -4.97 6.61
N GLY A 25 -6.84 -5.43 6.54
CA GLY A 25 -7.50 -6.10 7.64
C GLY A 25 -7.35 -7.61 7.54
N GLY A 26 -8.00 -8.33 8.45
CA GLY A 26 -7.84 -9.77 8.53
C GLY A 26 -8.12 -10.50 7.24
N TRP A 27 -9.27 -10.23 6.63
CA TRP A 27 -9.65 -10.97 5.42
C TRP A 27 -8.80 -10.56 4.21
N VAL A 28 -8.42 -9.30 4.10
CA VAL A 28 -7.54 -8.85 3.02
C VAL A 28 -6.16 -9.46 3.20
N ARG A 29 -5.65 -9.43 4.44
CA ARG A 29 -4.37 -10.04 4.76
C ARG A 29 -4.37 -11.53 4.41
N ASP A 30 -5.41 -12.25 4.80
CA ASP A 30 -5.51 -13.69 4.52
C ASP A 30 -5.51 -13.97 3.03
N TYR A 31 -6.21 -13.16 2.26
CA TYR A 31 -6.24 -13.31 0.82
C TYR A 31 -4.84 -13.13 0.21
N LEU A 32 -4.08 -12.16 0.72
CA LEU A 32 -2.76 -11.83 0.17
C LEU A 32 -1.65 -12.71 0.72
N MET A 33 -1.80 -13.26 1.92
CA MET A 33 -0.73 -13.98 2.62
C MET A 33 -0.23 -15.22 1.92
N ASN A 34 -1.03 -15.84 1.08
CA ASN A 34 -0.58 -17.01 0.32
C ASN A 34 0.63 -16.68 -0.55
N HIS A 35 0.86 -15.42 -0.84
CA HIS A 35 1.87 -14.99 -1.79
C HIS A 35 2.75 -13.86 -1.27
N LEU A 36 2.37 -13.22 -0.16
CA LEU A 36 3.00 -11.98 0.30
C LEU A 36 3.33 -12.07 1.78
N SER A 37 4.14 -11.13 2.25
CA SER A 37 4.45 -11.05 3.67
C SER A 37 3.21 -10.58 4.45
N ASP A 38 3.19 -10.85 5.75
CA ASP A 38 2.12 -10.41 6.63
C ASP A 38 2.29 -8.96 7.10
N ASP A 39 3.25 -8.25 6.52
CA ASP A 39 3.53 -6.85 6.86
C ASP A 39 2.76 -5.86 5.99
N ILE A 40 1.84 -6.34 5.14
CA ILE A 40 1.07 -5.45 4.28
C ILE A 40 0.21 -4.52 5.12
N ASP A 41 0.34 -3.22 4.87
CA ASP A 41 -0.42 -2.20 5.59
C ASP A 41 -1.67 -1.77 4.82
N ILE A 42 -1.59 -1.72 3.49
CA ILE A 42 -2.65 -1.17 2.64
C ILE A 42 -2.77 -2.03 1.39
N ALA A 43 -4.01 -2.25 0.97
CA ALA A 43 -4.32 -2.94 -0.29
C ALA A 43 -5.08 -1.98 -1.20
N THR A 44 -4.70 -1.92 -2.48
CA THR A 44 -5.30 -1.00 -3.43
C THR A 44 -5.41 -1.64 -4.81
N GLU A 45 -6.38 -1.17 -5.60
CA GLU A 45 -6.45 -1.58 -7.01
C GLU A 45 -5.55 -0.73 -7.90
N ALA A 46 -4.90 0.30 -7.36
CA ALA A 46 -3.99 1.13 -8.14
C ALA A 46 -2.79 0.30 -8.60
N PRO A 47 -2.41 0.37 -9.87
CA PRO A 47 -1.21 -0.31 -10.32
C PRO A 47 0.04 0.35 -9.71
N VAL A 48 1.13 -0.39 -9.68
CA VAL A 48 2.37 0.07 -9.05
C VAL A 48 2.83 1.41 -9.62
N ASP A 49 2.79 1.57 -10.95
CA ASP A 49 3.22 2.82 -11.56
C ASP A 49 2.36 4.01 -11.13
N ALA A 50 1.07 3.81 -10.90
CA ALA A 50 0.20 4.88 -10.38
C ALA A 50 0.60 5.24 -8.95
N ILE A 51 0.89 4.24 -8.12
CA ILE A 51 1.35 4.49 -6.75
C ILE A 51 2.64 5.31 -6.79
N GLN A 52 3.57 4.94 -7.64
CA GLN A 52 4.84 5.65 -7.75
C GLN A 52 4.69 7.08 -8.23
N LYS A 53 3.67 7.36 -9.05
CA LYS A 53 3.40 8.72 -9.50
C LYS A 53 2.72 9.57 -8.43
N LEU A 54 1.88 8.96 -7.61
CA LEU A 54 1.11 9.68 -6.60
C LEU A 54 1.93 10.05 -5.37
N PHE A 55 2.97 9.30 -5.09
CA PHE A 55 3.78 9.53 -3.89
C PHE A 55 5.22 9.86 -4.27
N PRO A 56 5.82 10.88 -3.64
CA PRO A 56 7.16 11.34 -4.03
C PRO A 56 8.27 10.37 -3.66
N LYS A 57 8.04 9.51 -2.67
CA LYS A 57 9.09 8.57 -2.26
C LYS A 57 8.51 7.17 -2.11
N THR A 58 8.94 6.28 -2.99
CA THR A 58 8.50 4.88 -2.99
C THR A 58 9.71 3.98 -3.18
N ILE A 59 9.63 2.78 -2.63
CA ILE A 59 10.68 1.77 -2.74
C ILE A 59 10.05 0.50 -3.29
N PRO A 60 10.40 0.09 -4.51
CA PRO A 60 9.86 -1.17 -5.06
C PRO A 60 10.58 -2.36 -4.42
N VAL A 61 9.83 -3.21 -3.72
CA VAL A 61 10.42 -4.36 -3.02
C VAL A 61 9.87 -5.70 -3.51
N GLY A 62 8.71 -5.70 -4.14
CA GLY A 62 8.11 -6.94 -4.62
C GLY A 62 7.27 -6.68 -5.84
N LEU A 63 7.89 -6.12 -6.88
CA LEU A 63 7.16 -5.75 -8.11
C LEU A 63 6.45 -6.93 -8.74
N ALA A 64 7.03 -8.12 -8.68
CA ALA A 64 6.41 -9.33 -9.23
C ALA A 64 5.09 -9.66 -8.55
N PHE A 65 4.91 -9.18 -7.31
CA PHE A 65 3.71 -9.42 -6.52
C PHE A 65 2.86 -8.15 -6.35
N GLY A 66 3.27 -7.05 -7.00
CA GLY A 66 2.55 -5.80 -6.87
C GLY A 66 2.73 -5.12 -5.52
N ILE A 67 3.91 -5.23 -4.91
CA ILE A 67 4.18 -4.61 -3.62
C ILE A 67 5.17 -3.46 -3.78
N VAL A 68 4.82 -2.32 -3.19
CA VAL A 68 5.70 -1.16 -3.15
C VAL A 68 5.63 -0.54 -1.76
N ILE A 69 6.74 -0.02 -1.28
CA ILE A 69 6.76 0.72 -0.01
C ILE A 69 6.58 2.20 -0.31
N VAL A 70 5.64 2.82 0.37
CA VAL A 70 5.44 4.28 0.34
C VAL A 70 6.06 4.85 1.61
N VAL A 71 6.91 5.85 1.46
CA VAL A 71 7.61 6.47 2.58
C VAL A 71 7.04 7.86 2.83
N ILE A 72 6.57 8.10 4.06
CA ILE A 72 6.06 9.41 4.48
C ILE A 72 6.73 9.78 5.79
N GLU A 73 7.45 10.90 5.80
CA GLU A 73 8.12 11.41 7.00
C GLU A 73 9.00 10.35 7.67
N GLY A 74 9.69 9.56 6.86
CA GLY A 74 10.56 8.50 7.37
C GLY A 74 9.85 7.22 7.76
N HIS A 75 8.52 7.19 7.72
CA HIS A 75 7.75 5.98 8.02
C HIS A 75 7.48 5.21 6.75
N GLN A 76 7.63 3.89 6.81
CA GLN A 76 7.47 3.01 5.65
C GLN A 76 6.16 2.23 5.76
N PHE A 77 5.42 2.17 4.66
CA PHE A 77 4.15 1.43 4.59
C PHE A 77 4.17 0.53 3.36
N GLU A 78 3.87 -0.75 3.57
CA GLU A 78 3.79 -1.69 2.45
C GLU A 78 2.41 -1.61 1.82
N VAL A 79 2.38 -1.27 0.54
CA VAL A 79 1.15 -1.15 -0.25
C VAL A 79 1.14 -2.25 -1.29
N ALA A 80 0.10 -3.08 -1.26
CA ALA A 80 -0.04 -4.20 -2.21
C ALA A 80 -1.15 -3.89 -3.21
N THR A 81 -0.86 -4.11 -4.48
CA THR A 81 -1.84 -3.98 -5.56
C THR A 81 -2.60 -5.30 -5.74
N PHE A 82 -3.92 -5.23 -5.77
CA PHE A 82 -4.75 -6.42 -6.03
C PHE A 82 -5.43 -6.33 -7.38
#